data_474c2896dadb611b891064b8660ad10d
#
_entry.id   474c2896dadb611b891064b8660ad10d
#
_cell.length_a   1.000
_cell.length_b   1.000
_cell.length_c   1.000
_cell.angle_alpha   90.00
_cell.angle_beta   90.00
_cell.angle_gamma   90.00
#
_symmetry.space_group_name_H-M   'P 1'
#
loop_
_entity.id
_entity.type
_entity.pdbx_description
1 polymer ?
#
loop_
_entity_poly.entity_id
_entity_poly.type
_entity_poly.pdbx_seq_one_letter_code
_entity_poly.pdbx_strand_id
1 'polypeptide(L)'
;TIRHIDIFSRTSPAQKGIIVGMLNQEGHFTLMCGDGTNDVGSLKRADVGLAIVNNPDLTKEQKTERKNLSMWPDKKKMVGMNAAQQQEYMKKHMEEYKSKTGAGDPQLELGDACIAAPFTYKYSSLKSVKKTIKQGRSTLTSTFQQYKILSLNCLLSAYTMSALYLDGVKMGDYQATYLGLGISVVFMMLSFNQPLKKLYREKPPTSIFHWSLVISVSVQFVVHLAVLIYFV
;
A
#
# COMPACT_ATOMS: atom_id res chain seq x y z
N THR A 1 15.25 27.20 -4.77
CA THR A 1 14.23 27.81 -5.65
C THR A 1 13.59 26.81 -6.63
N ILE A 2 13.45 25.57 -6.19
CA ILE A 2 12.79 24.49 -6.94
C ILE A 2 11.29 24.76 -7.10
N ARG A 3 10.67 25.51 -6.21
CA ARG A 3 9.22 25.84 -6.20
C ARG A 3 8.71 26.53 -7.46
N HIS A 4 9.58 27.17 -8.23
CA HIS A 4 9.21 27.96 -9.41
C HIS A 4 9.54 27.27 -10.72
N ILE A 5 9.96 25.98 -10.65
CA ILE A 5 10.33 25.21 -11.83
C ILE A 5 9.30 24.12 -12.01
N ASP A 6 8.49 24.26 -13.06
CA ASP A 6 7.44 23.28 -13.37
C ASP A 6 7.94 22.12 -14.25
N ILE A 7 9.00 22.35 -15.03
CA ILE A 7 9.50 21.37 -16.01
C ILE A 7 11.02 21.21 -15.87
N PHE A 8 11.44 19.99 -15.63
CA PHE A 8 12.85 19.59 -15.62
C PHE A 8 13.11 18.68 -16.83
N SER A 9 13.94 19.14 -17.78
CA SER A 9 14.28 18.37 -18.97
C SER A 9 15.70 17.84 -18.88
N ARG A 10 15.96 16.69 -19.53
CA ARG A 10 17.28 16.04 -19.64
C ARG A 10 18.02 15.85 -18.31
N THR A 11 17.28 15.51 -17.27
CA THR A 11 17.84 15.21 -15.95
C THR A 11 18.42 13.81 -15.90
N SER A 12 19.59 13.66 -15.28
CA SER A 12 20.18 12.35 -15.00
C SER A 12 19.39 11.60 -13.92
N PRO A 13 19.52 10.26 -13.81
CA PRO A 13 18.85 9.47 -12.77
C PRO A 13 19.13 9.99 -11.35
N ALA A 14 20.38 10.38 -11.08
CA ALA A 14 20.77 10.94 -9.79
C ALA A 14 20.08 12.29 -9.52
N GLN A 15 20.02 13.18 -10.52
CA GLN A 15 19.37 14.47 -10.42
C GLN A 15 17.86 14.34 -10.17
N LYS A 16 17.19 13.39 -10.82
CA LYS A 16 15.75 13.11 -10.53
C LYS A 16 15.52 12.79 -9.05
N GLY A 17 16.36 11.96 -8.48
CA GLY A 17 16.30 11.63 -7.05
C GLY A 17 16.57 12.83 -6.13
N ILE A 18 17.49 13.72 -6.52
CA ILE A 18 17.80 14.94 -5.77
C ILE A 18 16.59 15.90 -5.82
N ILE A 19 16.02 16.12 -6.99
CA ILE A 19 14.83 16.99 -7.18
C ILE A 19 13.66 16.53 -6.28
N VAL A 20 13.36 15.23 -6.30
CA VAL A 20 12.30 14.67 -5.45
C VAL A 20 12.63 14.87 -3.97
N GLY A 21 13.88 14.60 -3.57
CA GLY A 21 14.32 14.80 -2.19
C GLY A 21 14.24 16.26 -1.72
N MET A 22 14.56 17.23 -2.58
CA MET A 22 14.46 18.66 -2.27
C MET A 22 13.00 19.10 -2.13
N LEU A 23 12.08 18.59 -2.96
CA LEU A 23 10.65 18.86 -2.81
C LEU A 23 10.09 18.32 -1.50
N ASN A 24 10.52 17.13 -1.09
CA ASN A 24 10.12 16.54 0.19
C ASN A 24 10.67 17.36 1.37
N GLN A 25 11.91 17.83 1.30
CA GLN A 25 12.50 18.70 2.33
C GLN A 25 11.75 20.05 2.47
N GLU A 26 11.16 20.54 1.38
CA GLU A 26 10.31 21.75 1.41
C GLU A 26 8.89 21.46 1.94
N GLY A 27 8.59 20.24 2.35
CA GLY A 27 7.29 19.83 2.93
C GLY A 27 6.23 19.46 1.89
N HIS A 28 6.62 19.25 0.63
CA HIS A 28 5.70 18.75 -0.40
C HIS A 28 5.61 17.23 -0.38
N PHE A 29 4.40 16.70 -0.46
CA PHE A 29 4.19 15.27 -0.70
C PHE A 29 4.37 14.98 -2.17
N THR A 30 5.30 14.08 -2.49
CA THR A 30 5.69 13.77 -3.87
C THR A 30 5.15 12.42 -4.34
N LEU A 31 4.62 12.41 -5.56
CA LEU A 31 4.27 11.19 -6.27
C LEU A 31 5.16 11.11 -7.52
N MET A 32 6.03 10.10 -7.57
CA MET A 32 6.86 9.84 -8.73
C MET A 32 6.26 8.70 -9.56
N CYS A 33 6.13 8.96 -10.87
CA CYS A 33 5.69 7.97 -11.83
C CYS A 33 6.81 7.75 -12.84
N GLY A 34 7.30 6.53 -12.97
CA GLY A 34 8.41 6.19 -13.87
C GLY A 34 8.19 4.82 -14.53
N ASP A 35 8.81 4.64 -15.69
CA ASP A 35 8.67 3.44 -16.54
C ASP A 35 9.98 2.68 -16.73
N GLY A 36 11.09 3.25 -16.29
CA GLY A 36 12.43 2.72 -16.55
C GLY A 36 13.27 2.48 -15.31
N THR A 37 14.33 1.71 -15.51
CA THR A 37 15.37 1.43 -14.51
C THR A 37 16.05 2.70 -14.02
N ASN A 38 16.11 3.74 -14.88
CA ASN A 38 16.67 5.05 -14.56
C ASN A 38 15.90 5.83 -13.49
N ASP A 39 14.66 5.42 -13.19
CA ASP A 39 13.78 6.08 -12.24
C ASP A 39 13.77 5.43 -10.84
N VAL A 40 14.47 4.30 -10.66
CA VAL A 40 14.49 3.54 -9.40
C VAL A 40 14.87 4.41 -8.20
N GLY A 41 15.90 5.24 -8.33
CA GLY A 41 16.35 6.12 -7.26
C GLY A 41 15.30 7.18 -6.88
N SER A 42 14.62 7.76 -7.84
CA SER A 42 13.57 8.75 -7.63
C SER A 42 12.26 8.12 -7.14
N LEU A 43 11.91 6.92 -7.62
CA LEU A 43 10.76 6.15 -7.15
C LEU A 43 10.87 5.76 -5.68
N LYS A 44 12.07 5.38 -5.22
CA LYS A 44 12.34 5.08 -3.81
C LYS A 44 12.33 6.31 -2.90
N ARG A 45 12.67 7.47 -3.44
CA ARG A 45 12.79 8.72 -2.69
C ARG A 45 11.47 9.49 -2.57
N ALA A 46 10.52 9.22 -3.47
CA ALA A 46 9.19 9.80 -3.43
C ALA A 46 8.35 9.16 -2.31
N ASP A 47 7.40 9.93 -1.75
CA ASP A 47 6.43 9.40 -0.78
C ASP A 47 5.55 8.32 -1.40
N VAL A 48 5.23 8.47 -2.69
CA VAL A 48 4.48 7.48 -3.46
C VAL A 48 5.21 7.22 -4.78
N GLY A 49 5.78 6.03 -4.93
CA GLY A 49 6.36 5.55 -6.17
C GLY A 49 5.36 4.71 -6.97
N LEU A 50 5.22 4.99 -8.26
CA LEU A 50 4.38 4.25 -9.18
C LEU A 50 5.17 3.86 -10.42
N ALA A 51 5.43 2.57 -10.59
CA ALA A 51 6.11 2.03 -11.76
C ALA A 51 5.12 1.64 -12.86
N ILE A 52 5.37 2.12 -14.07
CA ILE A 52 4.62 1.72 -15.27
C ILE A 52 5.41 0.63 -15.98
N VAL A 53 4.77 -0.51 -16.22
CA VAL A 53 5.37 -1.61 -16.96
C VAL A 53 5.09 -1.44 -18.44
N ASN A 54 6.10 -1.08 -19.22
CA ASN A 54 5.96 -0.80 -20.66
C ASN A 54 5.68 -2.04 -21.53
N ASN A 55 5.99 -3.25 -21.05
CA ASN A 55 5.74 -4.49 -21.78
C ASN A 55 4.94 -5.49 -20.92
N PRO A 56 3.59 -5.40 -20.93
CA PRO A 56 2.74 -6.34 -20.23
C PRO A 56 2.73 -7.74 -20.85
N ASP A 57 3.02 -7.83 -22.13
CA ASP A 57 3.11 -9.08 -22.89
C ASP A 57 4.57 -9.42 -23.18
N LEU A 58 5.27 -9.89 -22.15
CA LEU A 58 6.42 -10.76 -22.40
C LEU A 58 5.88 -11.91 -23.24
N THR A 59 6.30 -12.01 -24.49
CA THR A 59 6.00 -13.13 -25.36
C THR A 59 6.24 -14.43 -24.60
N LYS A 60 5.46 -15.47 -24.91
CA LYS A 60 5.62 -16.77 -24.24
C LYS A 60 7.08 -17.25 -24.28
N GLU A 61 7.81 -16.87 -25.33
CA GLU A 61 9.25 -17.12 -25.54
C GLU A 61 10.13 -16.43 -24.48
N GLN A 62 9.90 -15.14 -24.21
CA GLN A 62 10.65 -14.38 -23.18
C GLN A 62 10.34 -14.88 -21.76
N LYS A 63 9.09 -15.35 -21.50
CA LYS A 63 8.75 -16.01 -20.22
C LYS A 63 9.46 -17.36 -20.07
N THR A 64 9.67 -18.06 -21.16
CA THR A 64 10.37 -19.36 -21.18
C THR A 64 11.88 -19.13 -21.03
N GLU A 65 12.44 -18.13 -21.69
CA GLU A 65 13.85 -17.74 -21.53
C GLU A 65 14.15 -17.26 -20.11
N ARG A 66 13.29 -16.41 -19.49
CA ARG A 66 13.44 -16.00 -18.08
C ARG A 66 13.31 -17.18 -17.10
N LYS A 67 12.45 -18.17 -17.40
CA LYS A 67 12.34 -19.38 -16.59
C LYS A 67 13.59 -20.26 -16.69
N ASN A 68 14.23 -20.25 -17.87
CA ASN A 68 15.48 -20.97 -18.12
C ASN A 68 16.72 -20.20 -17.61
N LEU A 69 16.60 -18.87 -17.40
CA LEU A 69 17.64 -17.99 -16.87
C LEU A 69 17.45 -17.73 -15.37
N SER A 70 16.94 -18.69 -14.60
CA SER A 70 16.82 -18.53 -13.15
C SER A 70 18.22 -18.44 -12.52
N MET A 71 18.43 -17.47 -11.63
CA MET A 71 19.66 -17.31 -10.84
C MET A 71 19.99 -18.60 -10.04
N TRP A 72 18.99 -19.40 -9.74
CA TRP A 72 19.11 -20.66 -9.01
C TRP A 72 18.96 -21.83 -9.97
N PRO A 73 19.91 -22.77 -9.96
CA PRO A 73 19.84 -23.98 -10.77
C PRO A 73 18.65 -24.86 -10.35
N ASP A 74 18.12 -25.57 -11.30
CA ASP A 74 16.96 -26.45 -11.10
C ASP A 74 17.29 -27.53 -10.07
N LYS A 75 16.59 -27.55 -8.93
CA LYS A 75 16.78 -28.54 -7.87
C LYS A 75 16.70 -29.98 -8.37
N LYS A 76 15.93 -30.22 -9.43
CA LYS A 76 15.81 -31.54 -10.05
C LYS A 76 17.10 -32.03 -10.68
N LYS A 77 17.94 -31.13 -11.19
CA LYS A 77 19.25 -31.50 -11.80
C LYS A 77 20.35 -31.74 -10.76
N MET A 78 20.11 -31.29 -9.52
CA MET A 78 21.06 -31.45 -8.42
C MET A 78 20.83 -32.76 -7.61
N VAL A 79 19.71 -33.43 -7.83
CA VAL A 79 19.38 -34.70 -7.17
C VAL A 79 20.30 -35.80 -7.68
N GLY A 80 21.11 -36.36 -6.78
CA GLY A 80 22.06 -37.42 -7.11
C GLY A 80 23.52 -36.98 -7.31
N MET A 81 23.83 -35.67 -7.19
CA MET A 81 25.20 -35.14 -7.25
C MET A 81 25.85 -35.09 -5.87
N ASN A 82 27.15 -35.45 -5.80
CA ASN A 82 27.96 -35.26 -4.59
C ASN A 82 28.18 -33.76 -4.30
N ALA A 83 28.46 -33.43 -3.04
CA ALA A 83 28.64 -32.03 -2.57
C ALA A 83 29.66 -31.23 -3.41
N ALA A 84 30.76 -31.85 -3.83
CA ALA A 84 31.77 -31.24 -4.71
C ALA A 84 31.22 -30.95 -6.11
N GLN A 85 30.46 -31.87 -6.67
CA GLN A 85 29.81 -31.73 -7.99
C GLN A 85 28.69 -30.67 -7.97
N GLN A 86 27.98 -30.55 -6.85
CA GLN A 86 26.97 -29.50 -6.65
C GLN A 86 27.61 -28.09 -6.61
N GLN A 87 28.75 -27.96 -5.94
CA GLN A 87 29.48 -26.68 -5.90
C GLN A 87 30.03 -26.29 -7.27
N GLU A 88 30.57 -27.23 -8.02
CA GLU A 88 31.08 -26.96 -9.37
C GLU A 88 29.94 -26.63 -10.35
N TYR A 89 28.82 -27.31 -10.27
CA TYR A 89 27.62 -27.01 -11.04
C TYR A 89 27.06 -25.62 -10.71
N MET A 90 27.01 -25.27 -9.43
CA MET A 90 26.60 -23.94 -8.97
C MET A 90 27.54 -22.84 -9.50
N LYS A 91 28.85 -23.06 -9.45
CA LYS A 91 29.85 -22.11 -10.00
C LYS A 91 29.66 -21.92 -11.50
N LYS A 92 29.60 -23.00 -12.26
CA LYS A 92 29.37 -22.94 -13.72
C LYS A 92 28.06 -22.24 -14.09
N HIS A 93 26.99 -22.56 -13.37
CA HIS A 93 25.69 -21.93 -13.60
C HIS A 93 25.72 -20.44 -13.25
N MET A 94 26.45 -20.05 -12.21
CA MET A 94 26.60 -18.64 -11.80
C MET A 94 27.48 -17.88 -12.82
N GLU A 95 28.52 -18.49 -13.36
CA GLU A 95 29.36 -17.92 -14.40
C GLU A 95 28.60 -17.75 -15.73
N GLU A 96 27.81 -18.75 -16.09
CA GLU A 96 26.95 -18.70 -17.27
C GLU A 96 25.85 -17.65 -17.12
N TYR A 97 25.27 -17.52 -15.92
CA TYR A 97 24.30 -16.45 -15.59
C TYR A 97 24.97 -15.07 -15.69
N LYS A 98 26.16 -14.91 -15.13
CA LYS A 98 26.95 -13.67 -15.20
C LYS A 98 27.36 -13.32 -16.63
N SER A 99 27.74 -14.28 -17.46
CA SER A 99 28.13 -14.03 -18.85
C SER A 99 26.94 -13.65 -19.73
N LYS A 100 25.76 -14.23 -19.47
CA LYS A 100 24.53 -13.95 -20.24
C LYS A 100 23.81 -12.68 -19.77
N THR A 101 23.97 -12.30 -18.50
CA THR A 101 23.36 -11.09 -17.92
C THR A 101 24.29 -9.89 -17.91
N GLY A 102 25.56 -10.04 -18.29
CA GLY A 102 26.53 -8.92 -18.25
C GLY A 102 26.80 -8.39 -16.84
N ALA A 103 26.59 -9.22 -15.82
CA ALA A 103 26.66 -8.86 -14.39
C ALA A 103 28.12 -8.62 -13.93
N GLY A 104 28.75 -7.61 -14.49
CA GLY A 104 29.97 -6.98 -13.94
C GLY A 104 29.67 -5.77 -13.05
N ASP A 105 28.54 -5.10 -13.29
CA ASP A 105 27.95 -4.04 -12.45
C ASP A 105 26.55 -4.45 -12.07
N PRO A 106 25.99 -3.99 -10.94
CA PRO A 106 24.57 -4.16 -10.64
C PRO A 106 23.75 -3.32 -11.63
N GLN A 107 23.74 -3.76 -12.90
CA GLN A 107 22.86 -3.18 -13.91
C GLN A 107 21.44 -3.55 -13.50
N LEU A 108 20.70 -2.52 -13.17
CA LEU A 108 19.28 -2.55 -12.88
C LEU A 108 18.56 -3.25 -14.04
N GLU A 109 18.04 -4.46 -13.80
CA GLU A 109 17.31 -5.22 -14.82
C GLU A 109 15.93 -4.63 -15.11
N LEU A 110 15.44 -4.90 -16.34
CA LEU A 110 14.05 -4.57 -16.69
C LEU A 110 13.09 -5.26 -15.69
N GLY A 111 12.49 -4.48 -14.80
CA GLY A 111 11.64 -4.96 -13.72
C GLY A 111 12.04 -4.46 -12.34
N ASP A 112 13.26 -3.97 -12.16
CA ASP A 112 13.72 -3.41 -10.88
C ASP A 112 12.94 -2.17 -10.48
N ALA A 113 12.44 -1.39 -11.44
CA ALA A 113 11.52 -0.31 -11.19
C ALA A 113 10.23 -0.81 -10.49
N CYS A 114 9.76 -2.01 -10.84
CA CYS A 114 8.59 -2.61 -10.20
C CYS A 114 8.84 -3.00 -8.74
N ILE A 115 10.08 -3.42 -8.41
CA ILE A 115 10.48 -3.76 -7.03
C ILE A 115 10.69 -2.50 -6.19
N ALA A 116 11.15 -1.43 -6.83
CA ALA A 116 11.42 -0.15 -6.16
C ALA A 116 10.15 0.63 -5.81
N ALA A 117 9.03 0.37 -6.50
CA ALA A 117 7.79 1.12 -6.33
C ALA A 117 6.73 0.29 -5.61
N PRO A 118 6.02 0.86 -4.61
CA PRO A 118 4.94 0.19 -3.92
C PRO A 118 3.74 -0.08 -4.82
N PHE A 119 3.58 0.69 -5.90
CA PHE A 119 2.51 0.51 -6.88
C PHE A 119 3.09 0.22 -8.26
N THR A 120 2.55 -0.81 -8.92
CA THR A 120 2.88 -1.16 -10.29
C THR A 120 1.63 -1.13 -11.17
N TYR A 121 1.77 -0.65 -12.39
CA TYR A 121 0.66 -0.56 -13.34
C TYR A 121 1.02 -1.21 -14.67
N LYS A 122 0.14 -2.11 -15.12
CA LYS A 122 0.37 -2.99 -16.29
C LYS A 122 0.38 -2.24 -17.63
N TYR A 123 -0.32 -1.12 -17.73
CA TYR A 123 -0.50 -0.43 -19.01
C TYR A 123 0.32 0.86 -19.06
N SER A 124 0.87 1.20 -20.22
CA SER A 124 1.59 2.46 -20.48
C SER A 124 0.61 3.65 -20.50
N SER A 125 0.05 4.02 -19.34
CA SER A 125 -0.92 5.10 -19.23
C SER A 125 -0.88 5.77 -17.86
N LEU A 126 -0.93 7.11 -17.85
CA LEU A 126 -1.04 7.92 -16.64
C LEU A 126 -2.40 7.79 -15.92
N LYS A 127 -3.34 7.02 -16.46
CA LYS A 127 -4.60 6.71 -15.78
C LYS A 127 -4.39 6.00 -14.43
N SER A 128 -3.23 5.35 -14.25
CA SER A 128 -2.79 4.75 -13.00
C SER A 128 -2.72 5.76 -11.86
N VAL A 129 -2.10 6.92 -12.08
CA VAL A 129 -1.97 8.00 -11.08
C VAL A 129 -3.35 8.41 -10.57
N LYS A 130 -4.29 8.68 -11.49
CA LYS A 130 -5.66 9.02 -11.14
C LYS A 130 -6.37 7.92 -10.35
N LYS A 131 -6.14 6.64 -10.70
CA LYS A 131 -6.72 5.50 -9.96
C LYS A 131 -6.14 5.40 -8.57
N THR A 132 -4.82 5.54 -8.42
CA THR A 132 -4.13 5.48 -7.12
C THR A 132 -4.63 6.58 -6.18
N ILE A 133 -4.74 7.82 -6.67
CA ILE A 133 -5.27 8.94 -5.86
C ILE A 133 -6.72 8.70 -5.45
N LYS A 134 -7.57 8.19 -6.36
CA LYS A 134 -8.96 7.88 -6.04
C LYS A 134 -9.07 6.78 -4.99
N GLN A 135 -8.31 5.71 -5.17
CA GLN A 135 -8.30 4.59 -4.24
C GLN A 135 -7.78 5.02 -2.87
N GLY A 136 -6.69 5.80 -2.83
CA GLY A 136 -6.14 6.33 -1.58
C GLY A 136 -7.15 7.19 -0.82
N ARG A 137 -7.89 8.07 -1.50
CA ARG A 137 -8.96 8.86 -0.87
C ARG A 137 -10.10 7.99 -0.36
N SER A 138 -10.53 7.00 -1.13
CA SER A 138 -11.59 6.07 -0.70
C SER A 138 -11.17 5.29 0.53
N THR A 139 -9.96 4.74 0.52
CA THR A 139 -9.41 3.99 1.65
C THR A 139 -9.29 4.85 2.90
N LEU A 140 -8.78 6.09 2.76
CA LEU A 140 -8.67 7.02 3.89
C LEU A 140 -10.04 7.33 4.51
N THR A 141 -11.05 7.60 3.68
CA THR A 141 -12.41 7.86 4.15
C THR A 141 -13.01 6.65 4.86
N SER A 142 -12.85 5.44 4.29
CA SER A 142 -13.31 4.20 4.91
C SER A 142 -12.61 3.92 6.24
N THR A 143 -11.33 4.19 6.32
CA THR A 143 -10.54 4.06 7.57
C THR A 143 -11.06 4.99 8.66
N PHE A 144 -11.32 6.27 8.35
CA PHE A 144 -11.91 7.18 9.32
C PHE A 144 -13.30 6.74 9.77
N GLN A 145 -14.11 6.21 8.87
CA GLN A 145 -15.41 5.65 9.20
C GLN A 145 -15.28 4.48 10.18
N GLN A 146 -14.33 3.58 9.93
CA GLN A 146 -14.05 2.45 10.82
C GLN A 146 -13.60 2.92 12.21
N TYR A 147 -12.72 3.92 12.30
CA TYR A 147 -12.31 4.49 13.59
C TYR A 147 -13.47 5.13 14.34
N LYS A 148 -14.38 5.84 13.65
CA LYS A 148 -15.59 6.40 14.28
C LYS A 148 -16.47 5.30 14.90
N ILE A 149 -16.75 4.24 14.13
CA ILE A 149 -17.58 3.12 14.60
C ILE A 149 -16.91 2.43 15.78
N LEU A 150 -15.60 2.18 15.69
CA LEU A 150 -14.84 1.54 16.78
C LEU A 150 -14.90 2.39 18.07
N SER A 151 -14.63 3.69 17.96
CA SER A 151 -14.66 4.61 19.11
C SER A 151 -16.04 4.68 19.76
N LEU A 152 -17.10 4.81 18.95
CA LEU A 152 -18.47 4.80 19.47
C LEU A 152 -18.81 3.48 20.16
N ASN A 153 -18.46 2.36 19.53
CA ASN A 153 -18.71 1.05 20.10
C ASN A 153 -17.99 0.87 21.45
N CYS A 154 -16.73 1.28 21.56
CA CYS A 154 -15.98 1.22 22.81
C CYS A 154 -16.63 2.08 23.91
N LEU A 155 -17.02 3.31 23.59
CA LEU A 155 -17.64 4.22 24.56
C LEU A 155 -19.00 3.70 25.03
N LEU A 156 -19.84 3.22 24.09
CA LEU A 156 -21.16 2.68 24.42
C LEU A 156 -21.06 1.39 25.21
N SER A 157 -20.14 0.49 24.84
CA SER A 157 -19.90 -0.75 25.57
C SER A 157 -19.41 -0.49 26.99
N ALA A 158 -18.50 0.47 27.17
CA ALA A 158 -18.01 0.85 28.50
C ALA A 158 -19.16 1.37 29.39
N TYR A 159 -20.02 2.24 28.87
CA TYR A 159 -21.17 2.75 29.58
C TYR A 159 -22.17 1.63 29.93
N THR A 160 -22.54 0.82 28.92
CA THR A 160 -23.51 -0.27 29.10
C THR A 160 -23.02 -1.30 30.14
N MET A 161 -21.74 -1.69 30.07
CA MET A 161 -21.14 -2.59 31.04
C MET A 161 -21.13 -1.99 32.45
N SER A 162 -20.83 -0.71 32.59
CA SER A 162 -20.83 0.00 33.87
C SER A 162 -22.23 0.06 34.46
N ALA A 163 -23.26 0.38 33.67
CA ALA A 163 -24.65 0.42 34.12
C ALA A 163 -25.13 -0.95 34.57
N LEU A 164 -24.93 -1.99 33.77
CA LEU A 164 -25.29 -3.36 34.11
C LEU A 164 -24.60 -3.87 35.41
N TYR A 165 -23.34 -3.46 35.60
CA TYR A 165 -22.56 -3.85 36.77
C TYR A 165 -23.10 -3.20 38.06
N LEU A 166 -23.60 -1.97 37.99
CA LEU A 166 -24.26 -1.31 39.11
C LEU A 166 -25.54 -2.00 39.52
N ASP A 167 -26.29 -2.57 38.57
CA ASP A 167 -27.50 -3.36 38.83
C ASP A 167 -27.22 -4.83 39.20
N GLY A 168 -25.94 -5.20 39.29
CA GLY A 168 -25.52 -6.57 39.63
C GLY A 168 -25.75 -7.61 38.52
N VAL A 169 -26.05 -7.15 37.30
CA VAL A 169 -26.32 -8.01 36.14
C VAL A 169 -25.07 -8.08 35.24
N LYS A 170 -24.78 -9.27 34.72
CA LYS A 170 -23.70 -9.46 33.74
C LYS A 170 -24.28 -9.69 32.34
N MET A 171 -23.62 -9.09 31.32
CA MET A 171 -23.92 -9.40 29.95
C MET A 171 -23.64 -10.89 29.65
N GLY A 172 -24.58 -11.58 29.05
CA GLY A 172 -24.41 -12.99 28.67
C GLY A 172 -23.37 -13.16 27.55
N ASP A 173 -22.58 -14.23 27.61
CA ASP A 173 -21.49 -14.51 26.62
C ASP A 173 -22.03 -14.61 25.20
N TYR A 174 -23.23 -15.17 25.00
CA TYR A 174 -23.87 -15.23 23.69
C TYR A 174 -24.23 -13.83 23.14
N GLN A 175 -24.70 -12.93 24.01
CA GLN A 175 -25.03 -11.55 23.59
C GLN A 175 -23.80 -10.82 23.17
N ALA A 176 -22.70 -10.93 23.91
CA ALA A 176 -21.40 -10.33 23.54
C ALA A 176 -20.88 -10.88 22.20
N THR A 177 -21.03 -12.19 21.97
CA THR A 177 -20.61 -12.84 20.73
C THR A 177 -21.43 -12.36 19.53
N TYR A 178 -22.75 -12.27 19.63
CA TYR A 178 -23.60 -11.78 18.55
C TYR A 178 -23.32 -10.31 18.23
N LEU A 179 -23.08 -9.49 19.24
CA LEU A 179 -22.74 -8.09 19.06
C LEU A 179 -21.40 -7.93 18.33
N GLY A 180 -20.39 -8.71 18.73
CA GLY A 180 -19.08 -8.76 18.06
C GLY A 180 -19.17 -9.23 16.60
N LEU A 181 -20.00 -10.25 16.33
CA LEU A 181 -20.26 -10.72 14.98
C LEU A 181 -20.92 -9.64 14.11
N GLY A 182 -21.92 -8.94 14.64
CA GLY A 182 -22.60 -7.84 13.96
C GLY A 182 -21.64 -6.72 13.56
N ILE A 183 -20.76 -6.31 14.47
CA ILE A 183 -19.74 -5.29 14.20
C ILE A 183 -18.76 -5.76 13.12
N SER A 184 -18.34 -7.03 13.17
CA SER A 184 -17.45 -7.62 12.16
C SER A 184 -18.06 -7.61 10.75
N VAL A 185 -19.36 -7.89 10.64
CA VAL A 185 -20.10 -7.79 9.35
C VAL A 185 -20.13 -6.36 8.84
N VAL A 186 -20.38 -5.37 9.72
CA VAL A 186 -20.35 -3.95 9.33
C VAL A 186 -18.96 -3.54 8.81
N PHE A 187 -17.88 -3.93 9.48
CA PHE A 187 -16.52 -3.67 9.03
C PHE A 187 -16.22 -4.32 7.69
N MET A 188 -16.68 -5.55 7.49
CA MET A 188 -16.53 -6.24 6.21
C MET A 188 -17.24 -5.47 5.08
N MET A 189 -18.47 -5.01 5.31
CA MET A 189 -19.22 -4.20 4.32
C MET A 189 -18.52 -2.89 3.98
N LEU A 190 -17.94 -2.19 4.95
CA LEU A 190 -17.17 -0.97 4.74
C LEU A 190 -15.88 -1.20 3.93
N SER A 191 -15.29 -2.39 4.03
CA SER A 191 -14.10 -2.77 3.27
C SER A 191 -14.36 -2.93 1.78
N PHE A 192 -15.59 -3.22 1.36
CA PHE A 192 -15.98 -3.31 -0.06
C PHE A 192 -16.27 -1.97 -0.73
N ASN A 193 -16.02 -0.86 -0.07
CA ASN A 193 -16.29 0.46 -0.60
C ASN A 193 -15.43 0.74 -1.85
N GLN A 194 -16.09 1.14 -2.95
CA GLN A 194 -15.43 1.45 -4.21
C GLN A 194 -15.19 2.96 -4.35
N PRO A 195 -14.08 3.36 -5.02
CA PRO A 195 -13.77 4.75 -5.21
C PRO A 195 -14.78 5.43 -6.13
N LEU A 196 -15.18 6.65 -5.79
CA LEU A 196 -16.07 7.48 -6.58
C LEU A 196 -15.54 7.72 -8.00
N LYS A 197 -16.43 7.78 -9.00
CA LYS A 197 -16.06 8.03 -10.40
C LYS A 197 -15.38 9.40 -10.60
N LYS A 198 -15.80 10.42 -9.84
CA LYS A 198 -15.21 11.77 -9.88
C LYS A 198 -14.46 12.06 -8.57
N LEU A 199 -13.30 12.72 -8.68
CA LEU A 199 -12.58 13.25 -7.52
C LEU A 199 -13.29 14.51 -7.03
N TYR A 200 -13.64 14.54 -5.75
CA TYR A 200 -14.15 15.72 -5.09
C TYR A 200 -13.02 16.74 -4.87
N ARG A 201 -13.34 18.03 -4.86
CA ARG A 201 -12.36 19.10 -4.63
C ARG A 201 -11.86 19.10 -3.19
N GLU A 202 -12.75 18.84 -2.25
CA GLU A 202 -12.40 18.78 -0.84
C GLU A 202 -11.54 17.56 -0.53
N LYS A 203 -10.50 17.77 0.27
CA LYS A 203 -9.61 16.71 0.72
C LYS A 203 -10.14 16.15 2.03
N PRO A 204 -10.13 14.82 2.24
CA PRO A 204 -10.42 14.26 3.55
C PRO A 204 -9.37 14.74 4.56
N PRO A 205 -9.72 14.86 5.86
CA PRO A 205 -8.75 15.23 6.89
C PRO A 205 -7.60 14.21 6.91
N THR A 206 -6.39 14.70 7.17
CA THR A 206 -5.18 13.86 7.22
C THR A 206 -4.91 13.29 8.60
N SER A 207 -5.48 13.87 9.64
CA SER A 207 -5.29 13.46 11.03
C SER A 207 -6.55 12.86 11.62
N ILE A 208 -6.39 11.79 12.40
CA ILE A 208 -7.47 11.13 13.16
C ILE A 208 -8.03 12.09 14.23
N PHE A 209 -7.19 12.96 14.81
CA PHE A 209 -7.57 13.95 15.81
C PHE A 209 -8.06 15.27 15.22
N HIS A 210 -8.51 15.26 13.97
CA HIS A 210 -9.10 16.47 13.39
C HIS A 210 -10.41 16.81 14.11
N TRP A 211 -10.60 18.08 14.47
CA TRP A 211 -11.76 18.57 15.23
C TRP A 211 -13.10 18.09 14.67
N SER A 212 -13.25 18.05 13.37
CA SER A 212 -14.45 17.56 12.70
C SER A 212 -14.78 16.11 13.05
N LEU A 213 -13.77 15.24 13.19
CA LEU A 213 -13.95 13.84 13.56
C LEU A 213 -14.31 13.71 15.04
N VAL A 214 -13.59 14.42 15.91
CA VAL A 214 -13.83 14.42 17.36
C VAL A 214 -15.24 14.92 17.68
N ILE A 215 -15.64 16.07 17.12
CA ILE A 215 -16.99 16.62 17.30
C ILE A 215 -18.05 15.63 16.80
N SER A 216 -17.85 15.04 15.62
CA SER A 216 -18.80 14.08 15.05
C SER A 216 -18.99 12.85 15.96
N VAL A 217 -17.92 12.28 16.52
CA VAL A 217 -18.00 11.15 17.45
C VAL A 217 -18.67 11.56 18.76
N SER A 218 -18.29 12.74 19.31
CA SER A 218 -18.85 13.24 20.56
C SER A 218 -20.35 13.49 20.48
N VAL A 219 -20.82 14.14 19.41
CA VAL A 219 -22.26 14.38 19.20
C VAL A 219 -23.02 13.07 19.07
N GLN A 220 -22.52 12.12 18.28
CA GLN A 220 -23.15 10.81 18.14
C GLN A 220 -23.18 10.05 19.49
N PHE A 221 -22.10 10.12 20.25
CA PHE A 221 -22.04 9.48 21.56
C PHE A 221 -23.06 10.08 22.52
N VAL A 222 -23.19 11.41 22.59
CA VAL A 222 -24.18 12.08 23.46
C VAL A 222 -25.61 11.67 23.11
N VAL A 223 -25.94 11.60 21.80
CA VAL A 223 -27.27 11.15 21.36
C VAL A 223 -27.54 9.71 21.82
N HIS A 224 -26.60 8.79 21.59
CA HIS A 224 -26.77 7.41 22.02
C HIS A 224 -26.82 7.27 23.53
N LEU A 225 -26.00 8.03 24.26
CA LEU A 225 -26.01 8.06 25.72
C LEU A 225 -27.36 8.52 26.26
N ALA A 226 -27.93 9.59 25.69
CA ALA A 226 -29.25 10.08 26.08
C ALA A 226 -30.33 9.01 25.89
N VAL A 227 -30.30 8.29 24.79
CA VAL A 227 -31.21 7.17 24.52
C VAL A 227 -31.02 6.04 25.54
N LEU A 228 -29.78 5.67 25.85
CA LEU A 228 -29.49 4.64 26.84
C LEU A 228 -29.98 5.04 28.26
N ILE A 229 -29.74 6.27 28.67
CA ILE A 229 -30.23 6.79 29.98
C ILE A 229 -31.75 6.79 30.04
N TYR A 230 -32.45 7.02 28.95
CA TYR A 230 -33.89 7.01 28.88
C TYR A 230 -34.48 5.59 29.05
N PHE A 231 -33.75 4.56 28.61
CA PHE A 231 -34.20 3.16 28.68
C PHE A 231 -33.73 2.40 29.94
N VAL A 232 -32.80 2.95 30.68
CA VAL A 232 -32.33 2.45 31.97
C VAL A 232 -33.09 3.16 33.08
#